data_9497591ee3aaeabf9385e32adb7aab9f
#
_entry.id   9497591ee3aaeabf9385e32adb7aab9f
#
_cell.length_a   1.000
_cell.length_b   1.000
_cell.length_c   1.000
_cell.angle_alpha   90.00
_cell.angle_beta   90.00
_cell.angle_gamma   90.00
#
_symmetry.space_group_name_H-M   'P 1'
#
loop_
_entity.id
_entity.type
_entity.pdbx_description
1 polymer ?
#
loop_
_entity_poly.entity_id
_entity_poly.type
_entity_poly.pdbx_seq_one_letter_code
_entity_poly.pdbx_strand_id
1 'polypeptide(L)'
;NKKEALKKINYNSDNKYSEDDLTQDNDVLDTWFSSWLWPISVFDGIRNPNNDEINYYYPTQDLVTGPDIIFFWVARMIISGYEFRNEKPFSNVYFTGIVRDKLRRKMSKQLGNSPDAIKLIEEYGADSVRVGLMLSSAAGNDLLFDESLCQQGKNFTNKLWNALKLINGWE
;
A
#
# COMPACT_ATOMS: atom_id res chain seq x y z
N ASN A 1 25.63 -8.14 13.29
CA ASN A 1 26.03 -8.97 14.44
C ASN A 1 26.68 -8.09 15.51
N LYS A 2 26.86 -8.61 16.76
CA LYS A 2 27.43 -7.87 17.90
C LYS A 2 28.77 -7.19 17.57
N LYS A 3 29.67 -7.91 16.89
CA LYS A 3 31.02 -7.37 16.52
C LYS A 3 30.94 -6.16 15.59
N GLU A 4 30.01 -6.19 14.67
CA GLU A 4 29.82 -5.09 13.71
C GLU A 4 29.15 -3.88 14.38
N ALA A 5 28.17 -4.11 15.25
CA ALA A 5 27.56 -3.10 16.08
C ALA A 5 28.61 -2.43 17.00
N LEU A 6 29.44 -3.23 17.65
CA LEU A 6 30.51 -2.73 18.50
C LEU A 6 31.50 -1.83 17.76
N LYS A 7 31.91 -2.22 16.55
CA LYS A 7 32.77 -1.38 15.71
C LYS A 7 32.16 -0.01 15.42
N LYS A 8 30.84 0.02 15.04
CA LYS A 8 30.14 1.27 14.75
C LYS A 8 29.97 2.15 15.98
N ILE A 9 29.61 1.56 17.12
CA ILE A 9 29.44 2.30 18.38
C ILE A 9 30.77 2.89 18.82
N ASN A 10 31.84 2.10 18.85
CA ASN A 10 33.17 2.56 19.26
C ASN A 10 33.83 3.53 18.26
N TYR A 11 33.37 3.57 17.03
CA TYR A 11 33.81 4.59 16.05
C TYR A 11 33.17 5.95 16.32
N ASN A 12 31.89 5.95 16.76
CA ASN A 12 31.11 7.18 16.95
C ASN A 12 31.06 7.67 18.41
N SER A 13 31.77 7.00 19.32
CA SER A 13 31.76 7.32 20.76
C SER A 13 33.18 7.47 21.31
N ASP A 14 33.35 8.42 22.20
CA ASP A 14 34.59 8.60 22.97
C ASP A 14 34.79 7.46 24.00
N ASN A 15 33.69 6.83 24.41
CA ASN A 15 33.74 5.68 25.30
C ASN A 15 34.04 4.39 24.49
N LYS A 16 34.86 3.52 25.07
CA LYS A 16 35.11 2.19 24.50
C LYS A 16 34.24 1.16 25.19
N TYR A 17 33.39 0.53 24.41
CA TYR A 17 32.49 -0.54 24.85
C TYR A 17 33.05 -1.92 24.46
N SER A 18 32.68 -2.96 25.22
CA SER A 18 32.96 -4.36 24.97
C SER A 18 31.74 -5.10 24.44
N GLU A 19 31.87 -6.35 24.02
CA GLU A 19 30.72 -7.15 23.59
C GLU A 19 29.74 -7.43 24.75
N ASP A 20 30.20 -7.44 25.98
CA ASP A 20 29.39 -7.68 27.18
C ASP A 20 28.50 -6.48 27.52
N ASP A 21 28.88 -5.29 27.08
CA ASP A 21 28.08 -4.08 27.23
C ASP A 21 26.90 -4.00 26.24
N LEU A 22 26.84 -4.93 25.26
CA LEU A 22 25.80 -4.97 24.25
C LEU A 22 24.79 -6.08 24.55
N THR A 23 23.54 -5.70 24.69
CA THR A 23 22.41 -6.66 24.74
C THR A 23 21.58 -6.51 23.47
N GLN A 24 21.37 -7.61 22.74
CA GLN A 24 20.46 -7.62 21.61
C GLN A 24 19.02 -7.64 22.13
N ASP A 25 18.21 -6.69 21.66
CA ASP A 25 16.78 -6.70 21.90
C ASP A 25 16.14 -7.92 21.22
N ASN A 26 15.20 -8.57 21.92
CA ASN A 26 14.46 -9.71 21.39
C ASN A 26 13.26 -9.28 20.54
N ASP A 27 12.83 -8.01 20.67
CA ASP A 27 11.76 -7.45 19.89
C ASP A 27 12.23 -7.06 18.49
N VAL A 28 11.29 -7.01 17.55
CA VAL A 28 11.49 -6.49 16.20
C VAL A 28 11.05 -5.04 16.14
N LEU A 29 11.57 -4.31 15.16
CA LEU A 29 11.12 -2.95 14.90
C LEU A 29 9.64 -2.95 14.47
N ASP A 30 8.94 -1.88 14.79
CA ASP A 30 7.57 -1.64 14.35
C ASP A 30 7.45 -1.74 12.82
N THR A 31 6.34 -2.32 12.36
CA THR A 31 6.01 -2.45 10.93
C THR A 31 6.11 -1.12 10.20
N TRP A 32 5.69 -0.03 10.82
CA TRP A 32 5.78 1.31 10.23
C TRP A 32 7.22 1.78 10.01
N PHE A 33 8.17 1.28 10.78
CA PHE A 33 9.58 1.63 10.60
C PHE A 33 10.12 1.15 9.25
N SER A 34 9.80 -0.06 8.84
CA SER A 34 10.22 -0.58 7.53
C SER A 34 9.37 -0.03 6.38
N SER A 35 8.05 0.18 6.60
CA SER A 35 7.14 0.63 5.55
C SER A 35 7.39 2.09 5.11
N TRP A 36 7.91 2.94 5.97
CA TRP A 36 8.26 4.31 5.57
C TRP A 36 9.48 4.40 4.65
N LEU A 37 10.33 3.37 4.66
CA LEU A 37 11.48 3.25 3.75
C LEU A 37 11.12 2.66 2.39
N TRP A 38 9.87 2.28 2.19
CA TRP A 38 9.44 1.56 0.99
C TRP A 38 9.82 2.25 -0.33
N PRO A 39 9.63 3.55 -0.54
CA PRO A 39 10.01 4.22 -1.77
C PRO A 39 11.51 4.11 -2.10
N ILE A 40 12.34 3.85 -1.10
CA ILE A 40 13.80 3.73 -1.22
C ILE A 40 14.21 2.26 -1.30
N SER A 41 13.65 1.42 -0.40
CA SER A 41 14.09 0.04 -0.22
C SER A 41 13.69 -0.88 -1.38
N VAL A 42 12.55 -0.61 -2.04
CA VAL A 42 12.06 -1.43 -3.17
C VAL A 42 13.03 -1.42 -4.37
N PHE A 43 13.81 -0.36 -4.52
CA PHE A 43 14.83 -0.20 -5.55
C PHE A 43 16.26 -0.42 -5.02
N ASP A 44 16.42 -1.12 -3.90
CA ASP A 44 17.70 -1.33 -3.22
C ASP A 44 18.47 -0.03 -2.90
N GLY A 45 17.75 1.10 -2.78
CA GLY A 45 18.34 2.42 -2.62
C GLY A 45 19.02 2.67 -1.26
N ILE A 46 18.86 1.74 -0.30
CA ILE A 46 19.55 1.79 1.00
C ILE A 46 20.99 1.29 0.87
N ARG A 47 21.21 0.17 0.18
CA ARG A 47 22.54 -0.44 -0.02
C ARG A 47 23.25 0.14 -1.23
N ASN A 48 22.52 0.44 -2.29
CA ASN A 48 23.02 0.98 -3.55
C ASN A 48 22.31 2.29 -3.91
N PRO A 49 22.59 3.39 -3.20
CA PRO A 49 21.81 4.64 -3.26
C PRO A 49 21.84 5.35 -4.62
N ASN A 50 22.74 4.98 -5.52
CA ASN A 50 22.92 5.60 -6.83
C ASN A 50 22.70 4.63 -7.99
N ASN A 51 22.01 3.50 -7.77
CA ASN A 51 21.70 2.57 -8.86
C ASN A 51 20.67 3.18 -9.85
N ASP A 52 20.61 2.62 -11.05
CA ASP A 52 19.79 3.15 -12.14
C ASP A 52 18.30 3.12 -11.84
N GLU A 53 17.81 2.10 -11.12
CA GLU A 53 16.39 1.98 -10.78
C GLU A 53 15.95 3.07 -9.82
N ILE A 54 16.70 3.29 -8.72
CA ILE A 54 16.35 4.34 -7.77
C ILE A 54 16.45 5.73 -8.41
N ASN A 55 17.41 5.96 -9.28
CA ASN A 55 17.56 7.24 -9.99
C ASN A 55 16.45 7.48 -11.01
N TYR A 56 15.84 6.42 -11.55
CA TYR A 56 14.73 6.51 -12.49
C TYR A 56 13.37 6.67 -11.80
N TYR A 57 13.13 5.89 -10.73
CA TYR A 57 11.81 5.80 -10.11
C TYR A 57 11.61 6.71 -8.90
N TYR A 58 12.68 7.25 -8.33
CA TYR A 58 12.59 8.12 -7.16
C TYR A 58 12.99 9.58 -7.53
N PRO A 59 12.19 10.60 -7.21
CA PRO A 59 10.84 10.51 -6.61
C PRO A 59 9.81 9.93 -7.57
N THR A 60 8.85 9.17 -7.05
CA THR A 60 7.72 8.71 -7.85
C THR A 60 6.71 9.84 -8.09
N GLN A 61 5.85 9.72 -9.11
CA GLN A 61 4.87 10.73 -9.43
C GLN A 61 3.73 10.74 -8.42
N ASP A 62 3.14 9.57 -8.19
CA ASP A 62 1.90 9.45 -7.43
C ASP A 62 2.00 8.39 -6.34
N LEU A 63 1.58 8.75 -5.13
CA LEU A 63 1.27 7.81 -4.06
C LEU A 63 -0.25 7.69 -3.93
N VAL A 64 -0.78 6.48 -4.03
CA VAL A 64 -2.20 6.20 -3.81
C VAL A 64 -2.36 5.52 -2.46
N THR A 65 -3.15 6.10 -1.57
CA THR A 65 -3.31 5.60 -0.19
C THR A 65 -4.65 6.02 0.43
N GLY A 66 -4.99 5.44 1.58
CA GLY A 66 -6.14 5.86 2.37
C GLY A 66 -5.81 7.07 3.28
N PRO A 67 -6.77 7.97 3.54
CA PRO A 67 -6.56 9.15 4.39
C PRO A 67 -6.25 8.77 5.85
N ASP A 68 -6.69 7.62 6.33
CA ASP A 68 -6.49 7.16 7.70
C ASP A 68 -5.02 6.99 8.08
N ILE A 69 -4.13 6.82 7.11
CA ILE A 69 -2.71 6.57 7.34
C ILE A 69 -1.79 7.72 6.88
N ILE A 70 -2.32 8.93 6.77
CA ILE A 70 -1.52 10.12 6.44
C ILE A 70 -0.34 10.25 7.40
N PHE A 71 -0.59 10.26 8.71
CA PHE A 71 0.47 10.43 9.72
C PHE A 71 1.31 9.18 9.93
N PHE A 72 0.69 8.01 9.80
CA PHE A 72 1.38 6.75 10.04
C PHE A 72 2.29 6.34 8.88
N TRP A 73 1.97 6.73 7.67
CA TRP A 73 2.71 6.30 6.49
C TRP A 73 3.19 7.46 5.62
N VAL A 74 2.30 8.32 5.12
CA VAL A 74 2.66 9.39 4.18
C VAL A 74 3.68 10.35 4.78
N ALA A 75 3.38 10.90 5.96
CA ALA A 75 4.29 11.83 6.65
C ALA A 75 5.63 11.18 6.99
N ARG A 76 5.62 9.92 7.40
CA ARG A 76 6.86 9.19 7.72
C ARG A 76 7.70 8.92 6.48
N MET A 77 7.11 8.60 5.33
CA MET A 77 7.84 8.48 4.06
C MET A 77 8.48 9.81 3.65
N ILE A 78 7.78 10.93 3.85
CA ILE A 78 8.34 12.26 3.58
C ILE A 78 9.56 12.54 4.47
N ILE A 79 9.45 12.27 5.78
CA ILE A 79 10.56 12.43 6.73
C ILE A 79 11.76 11.58 6.30
N SER A 80 11.55 10.29 6.01
CA SER A 80 12.62 9.39 5.58
C SER A 80 13.23 9.79 4.23
N GLY A 81 12.42 10.33 3.32
CA GLY A 81 12.87 10.83 2.04
C GLY A 81 13.88 11.98 2.21
N TYR A 82 13.54 12.96 3.03
CA TYR A 82 14.47 14.07 3.32
C TYR A 82 15.69 13.63 4.13
N GLU A 83 15.52 12.71 5.10
CA GLU A 83 16.63 12.23 5.92
C GLU A 83 17.67 11.42 5.12
N PHE A 84 17.20 10.51 4.25
CA PHE A 84 18.11 9.57 3.57
C PHE A 84 18.45 9.96 2.13
N ARG A 85 17.64 10.79 1.48
CA ARG A 85 17.84 11.18 0.08
C ARG A 85 17.82 12.68 -0.16
N ASN A 86 17.55 13.48 0.89
CA ASN A 86 17.40 14.93 0.81
C ASN A 86 16.36 15.40 -0.21
N GLU A 87 15.35 14.57 -0.46
CA GLU A 87 14.32 14.80 -1.47
C GLU A 87 12.99 14.16 -1.08
N LYS A 88 11.86 14.77 -1.50
CA LYS A 88 10.53 14.19 -1.30
C LYS A 88 10.37 12.85 -2.05
N PRO A 89 9.68 11.85 -1.48
CA PRO A 89 9.57 10.53 -2.10
C PRO A 89 8.56 10.46 -3.25
N PHE A 90 7.62 11.41 -3.35
CA PHE A 90 6.57 11.46 -4.38
C PHE A 90 6.11 12.91 -4.61
N SER A 91 5.53 13.17 -5.79
CA SER A 91 5.05 14.50 -6.16
C SER A 91 3.61 14.75 -5.71
N ASN A 92 2.75 13.75 -5.82
CA ASN A 92 1.34 13.83 -5.50
C ASN A 92 0.93 12.71 -4.54
N VAL A 93 -0.13 12.97 -3.75
CA VAL A 93 -0.79 11.95 -2.93
C VAL A 93 -2.26 11.92 -3.30
N TYR A 94 -2.73 10.78 -3.80
CA TYR A 94 -4.13 10.56 -4.08
C TYR A 94 -4.77 9.72 -2.97
N PHE A 95 -5.78 10.29 -2.31
CA PHE A 95 -6.50 9.60 -1.26
C PHE A 95 -7.72 8.87 -1.83
N THR A 96 -7.75 7.54 -1.63
CA THR A 96 -8.92 6.72 -1.97
C THR A 96 -9.95 6.78 -0.86
N GLY A 97 -11.21 6.56 -1.21
CA GLY A 97 -12.26 6.33 -0.22
C GLY A 97 -12.07 5.02 0.54
N ILE A 98 -12.61 4.96 1.75
CA ILE A 98 -12.65 3.75 2.58
C ILE A 98 -13.96 3.02 2.32
N VAL A 99 -13.88 1.70 2.24
CA VAL A 99 -15.09 0.88 2.04
C VAL A 99 -15.90 0.83 3.34
N ARG A 100 -17.16 1.25 3.26
CA ARG A 100 -18.13 1.23 4.36
C ARG A 100 -19.36 0.41 3.98
N ASP A 101 -20.09 -0.02 4.98
CA ASP A 101 -21.39 -0.66 4.75
C ASP A 101 -22.47 0.37 4.33
N LYS A 102 -23.66 -0.12 3.96
CA LYS A 102 -24.82 0.71 3.58
C LYS A 102 -25.24 1.73 4.64
N LEU A 103 -24.89 1.49 5.90
CA LEU A 103 -25.15 2.39 7.04
C LEU A 103 -23.97 3.35 7.32
N ARG A 104 -23.00 3.42 6.41
CA ARG A 104 -21.77 4.24 6.52
C ARG A 104 -20.84 3.84 7.66
N ARG A 105 -21.00 2.64 8.24
CA ARG A 105 -20.12 2.14 9.30
C ARG A 105 -18.87 1.53 8.69
N LYS A 106 -17.75 1.70 9.37
CA LYS A 106 -16.49 1.04 8.98
C LYS A 106 -16.70 -0.48 9.00
N MET A 107 -16.23 -1.16 7.94
CA MET A 107 -16.28 -2.61 7.89
C MET A 107 -15.38 -3.25 8.94
N SER A 108 -15.91 -4.22 9.66
CA SER A 108 -15.21 -4.94 10.72
C SER A 108 -15.68 -6.39 10.77
N LYS A 109 -14.74 -7.32 10.95
CA LYS A 109 -15.08 -8.73 11.19
C LYS A 109 -15.93 -8.92 12.43
N GLN A 110 -15.71 -8.11 13.48
CA GLN A 110 -16.49 -8.17 14.73
C GLN A 110 -17.95 -7.74 14.54
N LEU A 111 -18.20 -6.79 13.64
CA LEU A 111 -19.56 -6.33 13.31
C LEU A 111 -20.28 -7.24 12.29
N GLY A 112 -19.56 -8.19 11.68
CA GLY A 112 -20.13 -9.06 10.66
C GLY A 112 -20.61 -8.33 9.39
N ASN A 113 -20.21 -7.08 9.20
CA ASN A 113 -20.61 -6.23 8.08
C ASN A 113 -19.58 -6.17 6.94
N SER A 114 -18.52 -6.98 7.03
CA SER A 114 -17.53 -7.13 5.96
C SER A 114 -17.85 -8.38 5.15
N PRO A 115 -18.27 -8.25 3.88
CA PRO A 115 -18.53 -9.40 3.04
C PRO A 115 -17.24 -10.19 2.79
N ASP A 116 -17.38 -11.49 2.60
CA ASP A 116 -16.28 -12.35 2.20
C ASP A 116 -15.97 -12.14 0.71
N ALA A 117 -14.81 -11.58 0.41
CA ALA A 117 -14.40 -11.27 -0.95
C ALA A 117 -14.31 -12.53 -1.83
N ILE A 118 -13.92 -13.67 -1.27
CA ILE A 118 -13.82 -14.93 -2.03
C ILE A 118 -15.21 -15.40 -2.43
N LYS A 119 -16.18 -15.37 -1.52
CA LYS A 119 -17.58 -15.73 -1.86
C LYS A 119 -18.17 -14.81 -2.92
N LEU A 120 -17.89 -13.49 -2.85
CA LEU A 120 -18.34 -12.57 -3.89
C LEU A 120 -17.72 -12.90 -5.25
N ILE A 121 -16.44 -13.26 -5.28
CA ILE A 121 -15.76 -13.66 -6.52
C ILE A 121 -16.32 -14.96 -7.07
N GLU A 122 -16.62 -15.94 -6.22
CA GLU A 122 -17.25 -17.21 -6.62
C GLU A 122 -18.66 -17.01 -7.20
N GLU A 123 -19.44 -16.09 -6.65
CA GLU A 123 -20.83 -15.83 -7.06
C GLU A 123 -20.92 -14.93 -8.30
N TYR A 124 -20.19 -13.85 -8.33
CA TYR A 124 -20.31 -12.81 -9.37
C TYR A 124 -19.18 -12.84 -10.41
N GLY A 125 -18.03 -13.44 -10.09
CA GLY A 125 -16.80 -13.37 -10.86
C GLY A 125 -15.93 -12.18 -10.46
N ALA A 126 -14.60 -12.33 -10.55
CA ALA A 126 -13.62 -11.33 -10.10
C ALA A 126 -13.79 -9.98 -10.82
N ASP A 127 -13.95 -10.00 -12.14
CA ASP A 127 -14.12 -8.76 -12.92
C ASP A 127 -15.41 -8.03 -12.55
N SER A 128 -16.48 -8.77 -12.26
CA SER A 128 -17.76 -8.20 -11.84
C SER A 128 -17.65 -7.48 -10.50
N VAL A 129 -16.95 -8.08 -9.54
CA VAL A 129 -16.69 -7.47 -8.23
C VAL A 129 -15.82 -6.21 -8.38
N ARG A 130 -14.77 -6.25 -9.18
CA ARG A 130 -13.90 -5.11 -9.46
C ARG A 130 -14.65 -3.95 -10.13
N VAL A 131 -15.45 -4.25 -11.15
CA VAL A 131 -16.29 -3.23 -11.81
C VAL A 131 -17.30 -2.65 -10.84
N GLY A 132 -17.95 -3.47 -10.02
CA GLY A 132 -18.90 -3.03 -8.99
C GLY A 132 -18.27 -2.04 -8.00
N LEU A 133 -17.06 -2.35 -7.52
CA LEU A 133 -16.30 -1.46 -6.64
C LEU A 133 -15.94 -0.14 -7.34
N MET A 134 -15.49 -0.19 -8.58
CA MET A 134 -15.14 1.00 -9.35
C MET A 134 -16.35 1.91 -9.61
N LEU A 135 -17.51 1.34 -9.91
CA LEU A 135 -18.76 2.10 -10.12
C LEU A 135 -19.24 2.83 -8.86
N SER A 136 -18.90 2.32 -7.67
CA SER A 136 -19.26 2.94 -6.39
C SER A 136 -18.21 3.92 -5.87
N SER A 137 -17.05 4.03 -6.52
CA SER A 137 -15.94 4.88 -6.08
C SER A 137 -16.12 6.30 -6.56
N ALA A 138 -16.38 7.23 -5.63
CA ALA A 138 -16.29 8.66 -5.90
C ALA A 138 -14.95 9.19 -5.38
N ALA A 139 -14.22 9.97 -6.18
CA ALA A 139 -12.96 10.57 -5.76
C ALA A 139 -13.13 11.38 -4.46
N GLY A 140 -12.30 11.10 -3.46
CA GLY A 140 -12.30 11.82 -2.19
C GLY A 140 -13.42 11.48 -1.21
N ASN A 141 -14.29 10.52 -1.53
CA ASN A 141 -15.38 10.09 -0.65
C ASN A 141 -15.27 8.60 -0.30
N ASP A 142 -15.88 8.23 0.84
CA ASP A 142 -16.01 6.83 1.22
C ASP A 142 -16.91 6.08 0.23
N LEU A 143 -16.54 4.83 -0.01
CA LEU A 143 -17.24 3.91 -0.87
C LEU A 143 -18.29 3.13 -0.05
N LEU A 144 -19.56 3.29 -0.38
CA LEU A 144 -20.63 2.51 0.22
C LEU A 144 -20.81 1.21 -0.56
N PHE A 145 -20.36 0.10 0.03
CA PHE A 145 -20.45 -1.19 -0.63
C PHE A 145 -21.88 -1.75 -0.58
N ASP A 146 -22.35 -2.17 -1.74
CA ASP A 146 -23.60 -2.89 -1.93
C ASP A 146 -23.37 -4.05 -2.90
N GLU A 147 -23.78 -5.25 -2.54
CA GLU A 147 -23.66 -6.44 -3.41
C GLU A 147 -24.38 -6.28 -4.76
N SER A 148 -25.45 -5.47 -4.81
CA SER A 148 -26.12 -5.14 -6.07
C SER A 148 -25.18 -4.51 -7.12
N LEU A 149 -24.09 -3.86 -6.68
CA LEU A 149 -23.06 -3.33 -7.55
C LEU A 149 -22.25 -4.43 -8.24
N CYS A 150 -22.05 -5.57 -7.56
CA CYS A 150 -21.42 -6.75 -8.17
C CYS A 150 -22.30 -7.31 -9.28
N GLN A 151 -23.64 -7.34 -9.08
CA GLN A 151 -24.57 -7.74 -10.14
C GLN A 151 -24.55 -6.78 -11.33
N GLN A 152 -24.46 -5.48 -11.10
CA GLN A 152 -24.29 -4.49 -12.18
C GLN A 152 -22.97 -4.72 -12.94
N GLY A 153 -21.88 -4.98 -12.21
CA GLY A 153 -20.58 -5.37 -12.79
C GLY A 153 -20.71 -6.62 -13.67
N LYS A 154 -21.43 -7.66 -13.21
CA LYS A 154 -21.68 -8.90 -13.97
C LYS A 154 -22.45 -8.63 -15.26
N ASN A 155 -23.47 -7.79 -15.19
CA ASN A 155 -24.23 -7.42 -16.38
C ASN A 155 -23.40 -6.65 -17.39
N PHE A 156 -22.53 -5.75 -16.92
CA PHE A 156 -21.62 -4.99 -17.77
C PHE A 156 -20.55 -5.87 -18.44
N THR A 157 -19.87 -6.71 -17.68
CA THR A 157 -18.85 -7.62 -18.22
C THR A 157 -19.42 -8.62 -19.22
N ASN A 158 -20.61 -9.15 -18.95
CA ASN A 158 -21.33 -10.02 -19.88
C ASN A 158 -21.69 -9.31 -21.18
N LYS A 159 -22.10 -8.03 -21.11
CA LYS A 159 -22.38 -7.22 -22.31
C LYS A 159 -21.14 -7.06 -23.17
N LEU A 160 -20.00 -6.73 -22.57
CA LEU A 160 -18.73 -6.62 -23.27
C LEU A 160 -18.32 -7.95 -23.93
N TRP A 161 -18.43 -9.04 -23.18
CA TRP A 161 -18.09 -10.37 -23.68
C TRP A 161 -18.97 -10.80 -24.87
N ASN A 162 -20.26 -10.53 -24.80
CA ASN A 162 -21.18 -10.85 -25.89
C ASN A 162 -20.95 -9.97 -27.11
N ALA A 163 -20.62 -8.70 -26.92
CA ALA A 163 -20.22 -7.81 -28.02
C ALA A 163 -18.95 -8.30 -28.72
N LEU A 164 -17.93 -8.73 -27.95
CA LEU A 164 -16.70 -9.29 -28.50
C LEU A 164 -16.98 -10.57 -29.31
N LYS A 165 -17.82 -11.48 -28.76
CA LYS A 165 -18.22 -12.70 -29.49
C LYS A 165 -18.94 -12.39 -30.80
N LEU A 166 -19.80 -11.38 -30.81
CA LEU A 166 -20.50 -10.97 -32.03
C LEU A 166 -19.50 -10.45 -33.09
N ILE A 167 -18.56 -9.60 -32.69
CA ILE A 167 -17.54 -9.07 -33.61
C ILE A 167 -16.67 -10.19 -34.17
N ASN A 168 -16.22 -11.10 -33.32
CA ASN A 168 -15.38 -12.24 -33.76
C ASN A 168 -16.12 -13.26 -34.65
N GLY A 169 -17.44 -13.19 -34.69
CA GLY A 169 -18.26 -14.04 -35.56
C GLY A 169 -18.65 -13.40 -36.92
N TRP A 170 -18.09 -12.23 -37.21
CA TRP A 170 -18.35 -11.51 -38.49
C TRP A 170 -17.36 -11.84 -39.62
N GLU A 171 -16.50 -12.84 -39.47
CA GLU A 171 -15.61 -13.34 -40.52
C GLU A 171 -16.35 -14.24 -41.52
#